data_795b2f2ec78e3e0ec6b5cba47915d724
#
_entry.id   795b2f2ec78e3e0ec6b5cba47915d724
#
_cell.length_a   1.000
_cell.length_b   1.000
_cell.length_c   1.000
_cell.angle_alpha   90.00
_cell.angle_beta   90.00
_cell.angle_gamma   90.00
#
_symmetry.space_group_name_H-M   'P 1'
#
loop_
_entity.id
_entity.type
_entity.pdbx_description
1 polymer ?
#
loop_
_entity_poly.entity_id
_entity_poly.type
_entity_poly.pdbx_seq_one_letter_code
_entity_poly.pdbx_strand_id
1 'polypeptide(L)'
;MALAAASGGTGSLGPLLFTSIVLVPISLLGPNTLLALLAWATLLLGFWLLWRPGEPPILLLIFGYQWIQASIGLFYGNLLGFPVDHWTEHGGQHERAILLTLLSLAVLSISIRIASGPQTPGVSQRIRAYILAYPLTSWFAVYVGAWLFSQVCLFVAPMSRGFYQPLLFLSQFRWAAFFLLTVATFSQPRQRRIFWITAFAFEFLQSVGGYFSSFSDVFLYTIVGLTASNVKLSFKSLVPLALAGVALVFTGIVWSGIKADYRSYASKGAHDQTVRIGTIEKFTEIQRLIGEMDAQRFGESTNIMVSRLMYFEFFGVILDRVPVAQPFSGGEIWGAATLSPFTPRLLFPNKPVIDDTKLTDKYTGIHVAAWGFGVSISMGYIAEAYIDFGPALMFAAIAALGLYMGGLYRWLLGQKGSKLALGAALAPVALMPAHLLESSSLKVIPPLVLSLIGCWFILSVLSKQLARLQERRQRPRPSRRKRIAAFG
;
A
#
# COMPACT_ATOMS: atom_id res chain seq x y z
N MET A 1 34.14 12.98 -4.70
CA MET A 1 34.57 11.81 -3.90
C MET A 1 33.53 11.26 -2.93
N ALA A 2 32.44 11.99 -2.62
CA ALA A 2 31.33 11.51 -1.78
C ALA A 2 30.34 10.57 -2.51
N LEU A 3 30.33 10.54 -3.84
CA LEU A 3 29.46 9.68 -4.66
C LEU A 3 29.91 8.21 -4.71
N ALA A 4 31.19 7.92 -4.43
CA ALA A 4 31.72 6.55 -4.48
C ALA A 4 31.48 5.73 -3.20
N ALA A 5 31.18 6.36 -2.07
CA ALA A 5 30.95 5.67 -0.80
C ALA A 5 29.53 5.10 -0.63
N ALA A 6 28.60 5.43 -1.55
CA ALA A 6 27.22 4.90 -1.55
C ALA A 6 27.06 3.61 -2.38
N SER A 7 28.11 3.13 -3.07
CA SER A 7 28.05 1.98 -3.97
C SER A 7 28.40 0.66 -3.27
N GLY A 8 27.70 0.34 -2.23
CA GLY A 8 27.74 -0.99 -1.61
C GLY A 8 26.88 -2.01 -2.37
N GLY A 9 27.16 -2.24 -3.67
CA GLY A 9 26.56 -3.37 -4.37
C GLY A 9 26.14 -3.06 -5.81
N THR A 10 26.74 -3.74 -6.76
CA THR A 10 26.40 -3.75 -8.20
C THR A 10 24.93 -4.16 -8.50
N GLY A 11 24.17 -4.61 -7.50
CA GLY A 11 22.76 -4.99 -7.64
C GLY A 11 21.75 -3.83 -7.74
N SER A 12 22.14 -2.60 -7.40
CA SER A 12 21.21 -1.44 -7.44
C SER A 12 21.14 -0.74 -8.80
N LEU A 13 22.15 -0.92 -9.66
CA LEU A 13 22.19 -0.24 -10.96
C LEU A 13 21.30 -0.93 -12.02
N GLY A 14 21.09 -2.23 -11.93
CA GLY A 14 20.33 -2.99 -12.93
C GLY A 14 18.88 -2.49 -13.11
N PRO A 15 18.08 -2.37 -12.05
CA PRO A 15 16.70 -1.84 -12.15
C PRO A 15 16.66 -0.40 -12.68
N LEU A 16 17.59 0.45 -12.26
CA LEU A 16 17.67 1.84 -12.73
C LEU A 16 18.03 1.94 -14.20
N LEU A 17 18.99 1.14 -14.66
CA LEU A 17 19.36 1.07 -16.08
C LEU A 17 18.18 0.52 -16.92
N PHE A 18 17.53 -0.54 -16.46
CA PHE A 18 16.37 -1.10 -17.14
C PHE A 18 15.22 -0.09 -17.27
N THR A 19 14.85 0.58 -16.20
CA THR A 19 13.80 1.62 -16.24
C THR A 19 14.20 2.77 -17.16
N SER A 20 15.47 3.17 -17.19
CA SER A 20 15.96 4.23 -18.07
C SER A 20 15.92 3.83 -19.54
N ILE A 21 16.32 2.58 -19.87
CA ILE A 21 16.28 2.06 -21.26
C ILE A 21 14.84 2.02 -21.80
N VAL A 22 13.85 1.80 -20.92
CA VAL A 22 12.44 1.72 -21.34
C VAL A 22 11.78 3.11 -21.31
N LEU A 23 11.88 3.83 -20.20
CA LEU A 23 11.10 5.05 -20.00
C LEU A 23 11.64 6.26 -20.76
N VAL A 24 12.96 6.38 -20.95
CA VAL A 24 13.52 7.54 -21.68
C VAL A 24 13.08 7.55 -23.14
N PRO A 25 13.20 6.46 -23.92
CA PRO A 25 12.65 6.43 -25.27
C PRO A 25 11.17 6.77 -25.32
N ILE A 26 10.34 6.15 -24.45
CA ILE A 26 8.90 6.44 -24.40
C ILE A 26 8.64 7.92 -24.09
N SER A 27 9.44 8.53 -23.22
CA SER A 27 9.32 9.97 -22.93
C SER A 27 9.54 10.85 -24.16
N LEU A 28 10.39 10.41 -25.09
CA LEU A 28 10.76 11.19 -26.29
C LEU A 28 9.82 10.95 -27.49
N LEU A 29 8.93 9.95 -27.44
CA LEU A 29 8.08 9.55 -28.57
C LEU A 29 6.82 10.40 -28.74
N GLY A 30 6.38 11.15 -27.73
CA GLY A 30 5.05 11.74 -27.73
C GLY A 30 4.98 13.20 -27.23
N PRO A 31 3.76 13.74 -27.12
CA PRO A 31 3.56 15.15 -26.79
C PRO A 31 3.90 15.53 -25.36
N ASN A 32 3.95 14.56 -24.42
CA ASN A 32 4.16 14.81 -22.99
C ASN A 32 5.63 14.72 -22.56
N THR A 33 6.58 14.98 -23.48
CA THR A 33 8.02 14.73 -23.32
C THR A 33 8.60 15.33 -22.04
N LEU A 34 8.37 16.61 -21.75
CA LEU A 34 8.97 17.29 -20.61
C LEU A 34 8.50 16.68 -19.26
N LEU A 35 7.19 16.50 -19.13
CA LEU A 35 6.61 15.91 -17.91
C LEU A 35 7.00 14.44 -17.74
N ALA A 36 7.09 13.67 -18.82
CA ALA A 36 7.51 12.27 -18.78
C ALA A 36 8.99 12.14 -18.38
N LEU A 37 9.88 13.01 -18.87
CA LEU A 37 11.28 13.07 -18.42
C LEU A 37 11.39 13.49 -16.95
N LEU A 38 10.57 14.45 -16.49
CA LEU A 38 10.51 14.83 -15.09
C LEU A 38 10.00 13.67 -14.21
N ALA A 39 8.97 12.94 -14.67
CA ALA A 39 8.49 11.75 -13.99
C ALA A 39 9.57 10.68 -13.87
N TRP A 40 10.32 10.42 -14.96
CA TRP A 40 11.47 9.52 -14.91
C TRP A 40 12.55 9.99 -13.93
N ALA A 41 12.91 11.28 -13.93
CA ALA A 41 13.87 11.86 -12.99
C ALA A 41 13.40 11.72 -11.53
N THR A 42 12.10 11.92 -11.29
CA THR A 42 11.46 11.74 -9.97
C THR A 42 11.53 10.28 -9.52
N LEU A 43 11.34 9.32 -10.43
CA LEU A 43 11.51 7.89 -10.15
C LEU A 43 12.95 7.58 -9.72
N LEU A 44 13.94 8.09 -10.46
CA LEU A 44 15.35 7.90 -10.11
C LEU A 44 15.68 8.49 -8.74
N LEU A 45 15.21 9.71 -8.46
CA LEU A 45 15.39 10.36 -7.17
C LEU A 45 14.79 9.53 -6.03
N GLY A 46 13.53 9.11 -6.17
CA GLY A 46 12.85 8.30 -5.17
C GLY A 46 13.53 6.96 -4.94
N PHE A 47 13.95 6.28 -6.03
CA PHE A 47 14.71 5.05 -5.92
C PHE A 47 16.05 5.28 -5.19
N TRP A 48 16.80 6.30 -5.55
CA TRP A 48 18.08 6.64 -4.92
C TRP A 48 17.93 6.95 -3.42
N LEU A 49 16.89 7.67 -3.03
CA LEU A 49 16.64 8.05 -1.65
C LEU A 49 16.08 6.89 -0.79
N LEU A 50 15.19 6.08 -1.35
CA LEU A 50 14.37 5.12 -0.59
C LEU A 50 14.81 3.66 -0.76
N TRP A 51 15.72 3.35 -1.72
CA TRP A 51 16.30 2.02 -1.84
C TRP A 51 17.25 1.74 -0.68
N ARG A 52 16.91 0.75 0.14
CA ARG A 52 17.61 0.38 1.37
C ARG A 52 17.90 -1.11 1.35
N PRO A 53 19.03 -1.55 0.74
CA PRO A 53 19.36 -2.97 0.63
C PRO A 53 19.40 -3.67 1.99
N GLY A 54 18.69 -4.79 2.11
CA GLY A 54 18.61 -5.55 3.37
C GLY A 54 17.63 -5.01 4.41
N GLU A 55 16.82 -4.02 4.05
CA GLU A 55 15.63 -3.60 4.79
C GLU A 55 14.35 -3.90 3.97
N PRO A 56 13.18 -4.10 4.59
CA PRO A 56 11.91 -4.21 3.87
C PRO A 56 11.63 -2.95 3.05
N PRO A 57 11.40 -3.03 1.71
CA PRO A 57 11.33 -1.88 0.82
C PRO A 57 9.97 -1.17 0.81
N ILE A 58 9.25 -1.16 1.94
CA ILE A 58 7.87 -0.63 1.99
C ILE A 58 7.80 0.85 1.56
N LEU A 59 8.78 1.67 1.97
CA LEU A 59 8.81 3.09 1.60
C LEU A 59 8.97 3.29 0.09
N LEU A 60 9.83 2.47 -0.54
CA LEU A 60 10.01 2.50 -1.99
C LEU A 60 8.76 2.01 -2.73
N LEU A 61 8.07 0.98 -2.21
CA LEU A 61 6.84 0.47 -2.82
C LEU A 61 5.71 1.48 -2.74
N ILE A 62 5.54 2.17 -1.61
CA ILE A 62 4.57 3.26 -1.44
C ILE A 62 4.87 4.36 -2.46
N PHE A 63 6.10 4.84 -2.50
CA PHE A 63 6.52 5.84 -3.48
C PHE A 63 6.29 5.37 -4.92
N GLY A 64 6.70 4.14 -5.25
CA GLY A 64 6.55 3.58 -6.60
C GLY A 64 5.11 3.48 -7.05
N TYR A 65 4.19 3.10 -6.14
CA TYR A 65 2.77 3.04 -6.47
C TYR A 65 2.19 4.44 -6.72
N GLN A 66 2.49 5.40 -5.87
CA GLN A 66 2.08 6.79 -6.06
C GLN A 66 2.68 7.39 -7.33
N TRP A 67 3.95 7.07 -7.63
CA TRP A 67 4.59 7.49 -8.86
C TRP A 67 3.90 6.93 -10.10
N ILE A 68 3.47 5.66 -10.09
CA ILE A 68 2.67 5.07 -11.17
C ILE A 68 1.38 5.87 -11.36
N GLN A 69 0.65 6.17 -10.28
CA GLN A 69 -0.58 6.94 -10.35
C GLN A 69 -0.38 8.37 -10.90
N ALA A 70 0.77 8.99 -10.61
CA ALA A 70 1.11 10.32 -11.11
C ALA A 70 1.56 10.34 -12.58
N SER A 71 2.11 9.23 -13.10
CA SER A 71 2.88 9.26 -14.35
C SER A 71 2.42 8.31 -15.44
N ILE A 72 1.60 7.29 -15.13
CA ILE A 72 1.21 6.28 -16.12
C ILE A 72 0.53 6.88 -17.35
N GLY A 73 -0.29 7.92 -17.18
CA GLY A 73 -0.96 8.63 -18.27
C GLY A 73 0.00 9.34 -19.21
N LEU A 74 1.13 9.83 -18.70
CA LEU A 74 2.17 10.48 -19.52
C LEU A 74 2.82 9.47 -20.47
N PHE A 75 3.26 8.32 -19.92
CA PHE A 75 3.93 7.29 -20.69
C PHE A 75 2.98 6.58 -21.66
N TYR A 76 1.76 6.28 -21.22
CA TYR A 76 0.74 5.66 -22.06
C TYR A 76 0.30 6.61 -23.17
N GLY A 77 0.09 7.90 -22.86
CA GLY A 77 -0.21 8.93 -23.85
C GLY A 77 0.91 9.07 -24.89
N ASN A 78 2.16 9.09 -24.46
CA ASN A 78 3.31 9.16 -25.38
C ASN A 78 3.40 7.94 -26.31
N LEU A 79 3.10 6.73 -25.82
CA LEU A 79 3.07 5.51 -26.65
C LEU A 79 1.99 5.55 -27.72
N LEU A 80 0.86 6.19 -27.45
CA LEU A 80 -0.29 6.28 -28.35
C LEU A 80 -0.32 7.60 -29.14
N GLY A 81 0.59 8.54 -28.86
CA GLY A 81 0.65 9.86 -29.51
C GLY A 81 -0.38 10.87 -29.00
N PHE A 82 -0.94 10.69 -27.81
CA PHE A 82 -1.95 11.55 -27.22
C PHE A 82 -1.39 12.43 -26.08
N PRO A 83 -1.83 13.70 -26.00
CA PRO A 83 -1.54 14.54 -24.84
C PRO A 83 -2.28 13.99 -23.58
N VAL A 84 -1.81 14.38 -22.39
CA VAL A 84 -2.38 13.89 -21.13
C VAL A 84 -3.86 14.25 -20.97
N ASP A 85 -4.28 15.39 -21.50
CA ASP A 85 -5.68 15.85 -21.46
C ASP A 85 -6.66 14.96 -22.25
N HIS A 86 -6.15 14.12 -23.16
CA HIS A 86 -6.95 13.14 -23.89
C HIS A 86 -7.65 12.12 -22.97
N TRP A 87 -7.06 11.88 -21.78
CA TRP A 87 -7.53 10.88 -20.83
C TRP A 87 -8.47 11.44 -19.75
N THR A 88 -8.72 12.74 -19.76
CA THR A 88 -9.54 13.42 -18.75
C THR A 88 -10.93 13.72 -19.30
N GLU A 89 -11.95 13.61 -18.44
CA GLU A 89 -13.35 13.91 -18.79
C GLU A 89 -13.67 15.41 -18.61
N HIS A 90 -12.90 16.11 -17.77
CA HIS A 90 -13.14 17.49 -17.42
C HIS A 90 -11.93 18.36 -17.76
N GLY A 91 -12.17 19.57 -18.20
CA GLY A 91 -11.10 20.56 -18.40
C GLY A 91 -10.42 20.96 -17.10
N GLY A 92 -9.13 21.32 -17.18
CA GLY A 92 -8.36 21.72 -16.01
C GLY A 92 -6.89 21.92 -16.33
N GLN A 93 -6.11 22.38 -15.32
CA GLN A 93 -4.65 22.53 -15.43
C GLN A 93 -3.92 21.21 -15.16
N HIS A 94 -4.15 20.17 -15.97
CA HIS A 94 -3.67 18.82 -15.70
C HIS A 94 -2.15 18.71 -15.71
N GLU A 95 -1.46 19.35 -16.65
CA GLU A 95 0.01 19.40 -16.68
C GLU A 95 0.58 20.00 -15.40
N ARG A 96 -0.01 21.09 -14.90
CA ARG A 96 0.38 21.73 -13.65
C ARG A 96 0.08 20.83 -12.45
N ALA A 97 -1.04 20.12 -12.45
CA ALA A 97 -1.40 19.15 -11.40
C ALA A 97 -0.37 18.02 -11.33
N ILE A 98 0.04 17.47 -12.48
CA ILE A 98 1.09 16.44 -12.57
C ILE A 98 2.43 17.00 -12.07
N LEU A 99 2.82 18.20 -12.51
CA LEU A 99 4.05 18.86 -12.05
C LEU A 99 4.09 19.00 -10.53
N LEU A 100 3.02 19.56 -9.93
CA LEU A 100 2.92 19.73 -8.48
C LEU A 100 2.91 18.39 -7.74
N THR A 101 2.28 17.35 -8.31
CA THR A 101 2.28 16.00 -7.77
C THR A 101 3.68 15.39 -7.79
N LEU A 102 4.42 15.48 -8.91
CA LEU A 102 5.80 14.98 -9.00
C LEU A 102 6.74 15.70 -8.03
N LEU A 103 6.61 17.02 -7.90
CA LEU A 103 7.37 17.81 -6.92
C LEU A 103 6.99 17.39 -5.48
N SER A 104 5.72 17.13 -5.21
CA SER A 104 5.26 16.63 -3.90
C SER A 104 5.86 15.26 -3.58
N LEU A 105 5.95 14.35 -4.56
CA LEU A 105 6.60 13.05 -4.39
C LEU A 105 8.11 13.17 -4.16
N ALA A 106 8.77 14.13 -4.78
CA ALA A 106 10.18 14.43 -4.52
C ALA A 106 10.38 14.93 -3.08
N VAL A 107 9.57 15.90 -2.63
CA VAL A 107 9.58 16.41 -1.24
C VAL A 107 9.27 15.30 -0.24
N LEU A 108 8.26 14.49 -0.50
CA LEU A 108 7.90 13.33 0.33
C LEU A 108 9.09 12.39 0.48
N SER A 109 9.74 12.02 -0.62
CA SER A 109 10.89 11.10 -0.64
C SER A 109 12.09 11.65 0.13
N ILE A 110 12.41 12.93 -0.04
CA ILE A 110 13.48 13.63 0.69
C ILE A 110 13.18 13.62 2.20
N SER A 111 11.97 13.98 2.58
CA SER A 111 11.54 14.05 3.98
C SER A 111 11.54 12.67 4.65
N ILE A 112 11.04 11.64 3.95
CA ILE A 112 11.14 10.25 4.40
C ILE A 112 12.61 9.87 4.61
N ARG A 113 13.51 10.21 3.67
CA ARG A 113 14.92 9.87 3.76
C ARG A 113 15.61 10.54 4.95
N ILE A 114 15.31 11.80 5.22
CA ILE A 114 15.81 12.55 6.37
C ILE A 114 15.41 11.86 7.67
N ALA A 115 14.13 11.57 7.86
CA ALA A 115 13.61 11.02 9.11
C ALA A 115 13.95 9.53 9.30
N SER A 116 13.99 8.74 8.21
CA SER A 116 14.38 7.33 8.29
C SER A 116 15.87 7.13 8.66
N GLY A 117 16.69 8.17 8.51
CA GLY A 117 18.10 8.18 8.90
C GLY A 117 18.97 7.22 8.07
N PRO A 118 20.17 6.87 8.56
CA PRO A 118 21.06 5.95 7.88
C PRO A 118 20.48 4.53 7.88
N GLN A 119 20.85 3.75 6.85
CA GLN A 119 20.49 2.33 6.76
C GLN A 119 21.08 1.55 7.94
N THR A 120 20.30 0.61 8.49
CA THR A 120 20.75 -0.25 9.57
C THR A 120 21.35 -1.54 9.00
N PRO A 121 22.69 -1.77 9.13
CA PRO A 121 23.32 -2.95 8.56
C PRO A 121 22.76 -4.25 9.15
N GLY A 122 22.58 -5.28 8.31
CA GLY A 122 22.23 -6.63 8.74
C GLY A 122 20.82 -6.81 9.29
N VAL A 123 19.88 -5.90 9.02
CA VAL A 123 18.48 -6.01 9.49
C VAL A 123 17.84 -7.31 9.02
N SER A 124 17.86 -7.60 7.70
CA SER A 124 17.28 -8.85 7.15
C SER A 124 17.93 -10.09 7.73
N GLN A 125 19.25 -10.09 7.97
CA GLN A 125 19.94 -11.23 8.60
C GLN A 125 19.43 -11.48 10.01
N ARG A 126 19.25 -10.43 10.81
CA ARG A 126 18.73 -10.53 12.18
C ARG A 126 17.27 -10.94 12.21
N ILE A 127 16.45 -10.42 11.30
CA ILE A 127 15.03 -10.82 11.15
C ILE A 127 14.96 -12.31 10.83
N ARG A 128 15.73 -12.78 9.84
CA ARG A 128 15.78 -14.19 9.44
C ARG A 128 16.28 -15.09 10.58
N ALA A 129 17.36 -14.72 11.26
CA ALA A 129 17.90 -15.52 12.37
C ALA A 129 16.83 -15.73 13.46
N TYR A 130 16.05 -14.68 13.77
CA TYR A 130 14.94 -14.80 14.71
C TYR A 130 13.81 -15.69 14.19
N ILE A 131 13.38 -15.50 12.94
CA ILE A 131 12.27 -16.25 12.34
C ILE A 131 12.63 -17.73 12.20
N LEU A 132 13.86 -18.05 11.81
CA LEU A 132 14.35 -19.42 11.65
C LEU A 132 14.53 -20.19 12.97
N ALA A 133 14.54 -19.50 14.11
CA ALA A 133 14.54 -20.14 15.42
C ALA A 133 13.24 -20.92 15.72
N TYR A 134 12.19 -20.70 14.93
CA TYR A 134 10.90 -21.36 15.09
C TYR A 134 10.56 -22.20 13.84
N PRO A 135 9.85 -23.34 14.00
CA PRO A 135 9.43 -24.15 12.87
C PRO A 135 8.40 -23.41 12.00
N LEU A 136 8.40 -23.72 10.71
CA LEU A 136 7.48 -23.09 9.74
C LEU A 136 5.99 -23.29 10.10
N THR A 137 5.67 -24.46 10.68
CA THR A 137 4.30 -24.77 11.16
C THR A 137 3.82 -23.78 12.24
N SER A 138 4.73 -23.29 13.08
CA SER A 138 4.39 -22.25 14.07
C SER A 138 4.03 -20.92 13.41
N TRP A 139 4.75 -20.52 12.36
CA TRP A 139 4.43 -19.31 11.61
C TRP A 139 3.13 -19.43 10.82
N PHE A 140 2.85 -20.63 10.28
CA PHE A 140 1.56 -20.90 9.65
C PHE A 140 0.41 -20.85 10.67
N ALA A 141 0.60 -21.43 11.87
CA ALA A 141 -0.40 -21.32 12.94
C ALA A 141 -0.63 -19.87 13.41
N VAL A 142 0.45 -19.06 13.49
CA VAL A 142 0.34 -17.61 13.79
C VAL A 142 -0.45 -16.89 12.71
N TYR A 143 -0.21 -17.22 11.43
CA TYR A 143 -0.98 -16.65 10.31
C TYR A 143 -2.46 -17.02 10.40
N VAL A 144 -2.78 -18.31 10.59
CA VAL A 144 -4.17 -18.77 10.72
C VAL A 144 -4.86 -18.09 11.91
N GLY A 145 -4.19 -18.01 13.06
CA GLY A 145 -4.73 -17.32 14.24
C GLY A 145 -4.97 -15.82 13.99
N ALA A 146 -4.04 -15.12 13.34
CA ALA A 146 -4.18 -13.72 12.99
C ALA A 146 -5.31 -13.50 11.95
N TRP A 147 -5.44 -14.44 11.01
CA TRP A 147 -6.53 -14.42 10.05
C TRP A 147 -7.90 -14.61 10.72
N LEU A 148 -8.05 -15.62 11.59
CA LEU A 148 -9.28 -15.82 12.35
C LEU A 148 -9.64 -14.60 13.20
N PHE A 149 -8.64 -14.00 13.87
CA PHE A 149 -8.85 -12.76 14.62
C PHE A 149 -9.31 -11.61 13.70
N SER A 150 -8.72 -11.51 12.50
CA SER A 150 -9.15 -10.53 11.49
C SER A 150 -10.62 -10.72 11.11
N GLN A 151 -11.07 -11.97 10.89
CA GLN A 151 -12.49 -12.25 10.56
C GLN A 151 -13.43 -11.85 11.71
N VAL A 152 -13.04 -12.12 12.95
CA VAL A 152 -13.81 -11.67 14.13
C VAL A 152 -13.90 -10.15 14.18
N CYS A 153 -12.79 -9.44 13.95
CA CYS A 153 -12.79 -7.97 13.89
C CYS A 153 -13.74 -7.44 12.80
N LEU A 154 -13.67 -8.02 11.59
CA LEU A 154 -14.52 -7.62 10.46
C LEU A 154 -16.00 -7.93 10.70
N PHE A 155 -16.31 -9.04 11.38
CA PHE A 155 -17.67 -9.40 11.74
C PHE A 155 -18.27 -8.47 12.81
N VAL A 156 -17.47 -8.12 13.84
CA VAL A 156 -17.93 -7.29 14.96
C VAL A 156 -17.95 -5.80 14.59
N ALA A 157 -17.11 -5.34 13.66
CA ALA A 157 -16.97 -3.93 13.32
C ALA A 157 -18.30 -3.24 12.97
N PRO A 158 -19.18 -3.78 12.09
CA PRO A 158 -20.46 -3.15 11.76
C PRO A 158 -21.41 -3.03 12.96
N MET A 159 -21.31 -3.95 13.94
CA MET A 159 -22.14 -3.96 15.14
C MET A 159 -21.67 -2.94 16.18
N SER A 160 -20.43 -2.45 16.06
CA SER A 160 -19.75 -1.63 17.07
C SER A 160 -19.55 -0.21 16.58
N ARG A 161 -20.58 0.65 16.60
CA ARG A 161 -20.54 2.02 16.05
C ARG A 161 -19.31 2.84 16.48
N GLY A 162 -18.90 2.75 17.77
CA GLY A 162 -17.75 3.48 18.32
C GLY A 162 -16.39 2.85 18.01
N PHE A 163 -16.33 1.53 17.74
CA PHE A 163 -15.11 0.76 17.51
C PHE A 163 -14.92 0.32 16.06
N TYR A 164 -15.76 0.76 15.14
CA TYR A 164 -15.67 0.35 13.72
C TYR A 164 -14.28 0.54 13.14
N GLN A 165 -13.74 1.74 13.18
CA GLN A 165 -12.42 2.05 12.62
C GLN A 165 -11.25 1.33 13.34
N PRO A 166 -11.18 1.30 14.70
CA PRO A 166 -10.20 0.49 15.41
C PRO A 166 -10.24 -0.99 15.04
N LEU A 167 -11.42 -1.60 14.88
CA LEU A 167 -11.55 -3.01 14.52
C LEU A 167 -11.11 -3.27 13.07
N LEU A 168 -11.43 -2.38 12.13
CA LEU A 168 -10.91 -2.45 10.76
C LEU A 168 -9.38 -2.36 10.75
N PHE A 169 -8.80 -1.47 11.54
CA PHE A 169 -7.35 -1.36 11.67
C PHE A 169 -6.74 -2.64 12.25
N LEU A 170 -7.32 -3.18 13.32
CA LEU A 170 -6.85 -4.43 13.94
C LEU A 170 -6.93 -5.62 12.97
N SER A 171 -7.91 -5.66 12.08
CA SER A 171 -8.02 -6.72 11.07
C SER A 171 -6.83 -6.76 10.10
N GLN A 172 -6.12 -5.63 9.91
CA GLN A 172 -4.97 -5.55 9.01
C GLN A 172 -3.72 -6.25 9.57
N PHE A 173 -3.66 -6.56 10.88
CA PHE A 173 -2.49 -7.23 11.46
C PHE A 173 -2.28 -8.67 10.96
N ARG A 174 -3.26 -9.28 10.30
CA ARG A 174 -3.07 -10.54 9.56
C ARG A 174 -1.93 -10.44 8.55
N TRP A 175 -1.74 -9.27 7.93
CA TRP A 175 -0.67 -9.03 6.97
C TRP A 175 0.72 -9.05 7.60
N ALA A 176 0.85 -8.65 8.86
CA ALA A 176 2.12 -8.83 9.59
C ALA A 176 2.45 -10.32 9.79
N ALA A 177 1.45 -11.14 10.10
CA ALA A 177 1.63 -12.59 10.20
C ALA A 177 1.93 -13.23 8.82
N PHE A 178 1.28 -12.76 7.75
CA PHE A 178 1.57 -13.18 6.37
C PHE A 178 3.01 -12.83 5.95
N PHE A 179 3.49 -11.63 6.30
CA PHE A 179 4.88 -11.23 6.09
C PHE A 179 5.85 -12.18 6.79
N LEU A 180 5.63 -12.49 8.08
CA LEU A 180 6.48 -13.42 8.84
C LEU A 180 6.48 -14.82 8.23
N LEU A 181 5.32 -15.33 7.80
CA LEU A 181 5.19 -16.61 7.10
C LEU A 181 5.96 -16.59 5.78
N THR A 182 5.87 -15.50 5.01
CA THR A 182 6.62 -15.33 3.75
C THR A 182 8.13 -15.38 4.01
N VAL A 183 8.64 -14.60 4.95
CA VAL A 183 10.07 -14.63 5.30
C VAL A 183 10.50 -16.02 5.78
N ALA A 184 9.70 -16.67 6.64
CA ALA A 184 9.98 -18.02 7.14
C ALA A 184 10.08 -19.05 6.00
N THR A 185 9.14 -19.02 5.07
CA THR A 185 9.06 -19.96 3.95
C THR A 185 10.24 -19.80 2.98
N PHE A 186 10.53 -18.57 2.58
CA PHE A 186 11.55 -18.32 1.56
C PHE A 186 12.98 -18.25 2.11
N SER A 187 13.14 -18.27 3.44
CA SER A 187 14.43 -18.44 4.11
C SER A 187 14.79 -19.91 4.35
N GLN A 188 13.91 -20.88 4.04
CA GLN A 188 14.09 -22.32 4.21
C GLN A 188 14.14 -23.06 2.85
N PRO A 189 14.60 -24.35 2.81
CA PRO A 189 14.58 -25.13 1.59
C PRO A 189 13.20 -25.30 0.97
N ARG A 190 13.14 -25.53 -0.37
CA ARG A 190 11.94 -25.55 -1.22
C ARG A 190 10.79 -26.48 -0.79
N GLN A 191 11.05 -27.52 -0.01
CA GLN A 191 10.11 -28.60 0.28
C GLN A 191 8.87 -28.21 1.10
N ARG A 192 8.83 -27.00 1.69
CA ARG A 192 7.74 -26.59 2.59
C ARG A 192 6.93 -25.38 2.10
N ARG A 193 6.96 -25.09 0.80
CA ARG A 193 6.25 -23.92 0.24
C ARG A 193 4.74 -24.05 0.25
N ILE A 194 4.22 -25.26 0.49
CA ILE A 194 2.77 -25.51 0.48
C ILE A 194 2.02 -24.60 1.45
N PHE A 195 2.54 -24.35 2.67
CA PHE A 195 1.89 -23.48 3.65
C PHE A 195 1.72 -22.04 3.16
N TRP A 196 2.75 -21.52 2.48
CA TRP A 196 2.71 -20.20 1.91
C TRP A 196 1.79 -20.13 0.68
N ILE A 197 1.86 -21.14 -0.19
CA ILE A 197 0.97 -21.22 -1.37
C ILE A 197 -0.49 -21.26 -0.93
N THR A 198 -0.81 -22.04 0.10
CA THR A 198 -2.16 -22.09 0.66
C THR A 198 -2.60 -20.73 1.22
N ALA A 199 -1.73 -20.05 2.01
CA ALA A 199 -2.03 -18.75 2.56
C ALA A 199 -2.21 -17.68 1.45
N PHE A 200 -1.31 -17.67 0.45
CA PHE A 200 -1.38 -16.76 -0.70
C PHE A 200 -2.65 -16.97 -1.51
N ALA A 201 -2.93 -18.22 -1.91
CA ALA A 201 -4.12 -18.55 -2.68
C ALA A 201 -5.40 -18.17 -1.94
N PHE A 202 -5.41 -18.41 -0.64
CA PHE A 202 -6.55 -18.08 0.21
C PHE A 202 -6.78 -16.56 0.32
N GLU A 203 -5.76 -15.75 0.58
CA GLU A 203 -5.87 -14.28 0.61
C GLU A 203 -6.24 -13.73 -0.78
N PHE A 204 -5.66 -14.29 -1.85
CA PHE A 204 -5.99 -13.91 -3.22
C PHE A 204 -7.47 -14.19 -3.54
N LEU A 205 -7.95 -15.41 -3.27
CA LEU A 205 -9.33 -15.79 -3.52
C LEU A 205 -10.34 -14.99 -2.69
N GLN A 206 -9.99 -14.66 -1.43
CA GLN A 206 -10.83 -13.79 -0.61
C GLN A 206 -10.91 -12.36 -1.15
N SER A 207 -9.82 -11.86 -1.72
CA SER A 207 -9.76 -10.49 -2.25
C SER A 207 -10.43 -10.35 -3.62
N VAL A 208 -10.57 -11.45 -4.37
CA VAL A 208 -11.32 -11.50 -5.63
C VAL A 208 -12.80 -11.73 -5.31
N GLY A 209 -13.69 -10.96 -5.93
CA GLY A 209 -15.15 -11.12 -5.76
C GLY A 209 -15.74 -10.38 -4.56
N GLY A 210 -14.96 -9.59 -3.82
CA GLY A 210 -15.48 -8.54 -2.96
C GLY A 210 -15.96 -7.34 -3.78
N TYR A 211 -16.84 -6.52 -3.22
CA TYR A 211 -17.26 -5.27 -3.88
C TYR A 211 -16.07 -4.35 -4.15
N PHE A 212 -15.13 -4.27 -3.20
CA PHE A 212 -13.83 -3.62 -3.34
C PHE A 212 -12.76 -4.73 -3.39
N SER A 213 -12.32 -5.08 -4.59
CA SER A 213 -11.23 -6.05 -4.73
C SER A 213 -9.89 -5.43 -4.33
N SER A 214 -9.24 -6.02 -3.35
CA SER A 214 -7.89 -5.62 -2.87
C SER A 214 -6.83 -6.68 -3.16
N PHE A 215 -6.96 -7.36 -4.31
CA PHE A 215 -6.03 -8.44 -4.68
C PHE A 215 -4.57 -7.97 -4.83
N SER A 216 -4.34 -6.69 -5.06
CA SER A 216 -2.98 -6.10 -5.09
C SER A 216 -2.24 -6.24 -3.76
N ASP A 217 -2.95 -6.25 -2.62
CA ASP A 217 -2.33 -6.27 -1.30
C ASP A 217 -1.49 -7.53 -1.08
N VAL A 218 -2.01 -8.71 -1.47
CA VAL A 218 -1.28 -9.96 -1.30
C VAL A 218 0.06 -9.97 -2.06
N PHE A 219 0.10 -9.33 -3.25
CA PHE A 219 1.33 -9.18 -4.02
C PHE A 219 2.30 -8.21 -3.35
N LEU A 220 1.83 -7.06 -2.88
CA LEU A 220 2.65 -6.05 -2.20
C LEU A 220 3.30 -6.63 -0.94
N TYR A 221 2.52 -7.28 -0.07
CA TYR A 221 3.05 -7.92 1.14
C TYR A 221 3.99 -9.10 0.80
N THR A 222 3.73 -9.83 -0.28
CA THR A 222 4.64 -10.88 -0.77
C THR A 222 5.98 -10.29 -1.19
N ILE A 223 6.00 -9.21 -1.99
CA ILE A 223 7.23 -8.56 -2.43
C ILE A 223 8.05 -8.09 -1.23
N VAL A 224 7.41 -7.42 -0.25
CA VAL A 224 8.08 -6.97 0.97
C VAL A 224 8.66 -8.14 1.77
N GLY A 225 7.94 -9.25 1.89
CA GLY A 225 8.41 -10.46 2.58
C GLY A 225 9.56 -11.16 1.86
N LEU A 226 9.50 -11.26 0.52
CA LEU A 226 10.55 -11.87 -0.30
C LEU A 226 11.86 -11.08 -0.20
N THR A 227 11.83 -9.76 -0.25
CA THR A 227 13.02 -8.92 -0.11
C THR A 227 13.64 -9.03 1.28
N ALA A 228 12.83 -9.13 2.33
CA ALA A 228 13.29 -9.36 3.70
C ALA A 228 13.87 -10.78 3.90
N SER A 229 13.48 -11.76 3.09
CA SER A 229 14.02 -13.12 3.13
C SER A 229 15.41 -13.26 2.49
N ASN A 230 15.97 -12.18 1.93
CA ASN A 230 17.26 -12.14 1.23
C ASN A 230 17.34 -13.16 0.07
N VAL A 231 16.23 -13.37 -0.63
CA VAL A 231 16.24 -14.12 -1.88
C VAL A 231 17.16 -13.36 -2.84
N LYS A 232 18.23 -14.02 -3.27
CA LYS A 232 19.12 -13.43 -4.28
C LYS A 232 18.30 -13.23 -5.55
N LEU A 233 18.13 -11.98 -5.96
CA LEU A 233 17.52 -11.61 -7.24
C LEU A 233 18.51 -11.99 -8.34
N SER A 234 18.54 -13.29 -8.70
CA SER A 234 19.23 -13.80 -9.88
C SER A 234 18.30 -13.68 -11.09
N PHE A 235 18.84 -13.73 -12.30
CA PHE A 235 18.02 -13.74 -13.51
C PHE A 235 16.91 -14.82 -13.45
N LYS A 236 17.23 -16.00 -12.88
CA LYS A 236 16.26 -17.08 -12.66
C LYS A 236 15.13 -16.75 -11.67
N SER A 237 15.33 -15.82 -10.75
CA SER A 237 14.29 -15.33 -9.81
C SER A 237 13.55 -14.10 -10.32
N LEU A 238 14.15 -13.35 -11.26
CA LEU A 238 13.49 -12.21 -11.91
C LEU A 238 12.36 -12.65 -12.84
N VAL A 239 12.53 -13.77 -13.54
CA VAL A 239 11.50 -14.31 -14.45
C VAL A 239 10.16 -14.58 -13.71
N PRO A 240 10.10 -15.36 -12.61
CA PRO A 240 8.84 -15.53 -11.87
C PRO A 240 8.27 -14.21 -11.31
N LEU A 241 9.13 -13.28 -10.93
CA LEU A 241 8.68 -11.96 -10.44
C LEU A 241 8.08 -11.13 -11.57
N ALA A 242 8.71 -11.13 -12.75
CA ALA A 242 8.17 -10.47 -13.94
C ALA A 242 6.84 -11.10 -14.38
N LEU A 243 6.76 -12.44 -14.39
CA LEU A 243 5.51 -13.16 -14.69
C LEU A 243 4.40 -12.82 -13.68
N ALA A 244 4.74 -12.71 -12.39
CA ALA A 244 3.78 -12.30 -11.37
C ALA A 244 3.33 -10.84 -11.59
N GLY A 245 4.23 -9.94 -12.00
CA GLY A 245 3.90 -8.57 -12.38
C GLY A 245 2.97 -8.50 -13.59
N VAL A 246 3.29 -9.26 -14.64
CA VAL A 246 2.42 -9.38 -15.85
C VAL A 246 1.05 -9.95 -15.48
N ALA A 247 1.01 -11.00 -14.65
CA ALA A 247 -0.26 -11.57 -14.19
C ALA A 247 -1.08 -10.59 -13.38
N LEU A 248 -0.42 -9.76 -12.54
CA LEU A 248 -1.09 -8.71 -11.77
C LEU A 248 -1.70 -7.64 -12.69
N VAL A 249 -0.94 -7.16 -13.68
CA VAL A 249 -1.43 -6.17 -14.67
C VAL A 249 -2.57 -6.77 -15.48
N PHE A 250 -2.42 -7.99 -15.99
CA PHE A 250 -3.47 -8.70 -16.74
C PHE A 250 -4.75 -8.84 -15.90
N THR A 251 -4.63 -9.29 -14.65
CA THR A 251 -5.77 -9.39 -13.73
C THR A 251 -6.44 -8.02 -13.50
N GLY A 252 -5.63 -6.97 -13.39
CA GLY A 252 -6.12 -5.59 -13.25
C GLY A 252 -6.91 -5.12 -14.47
N ILE A 253 -6.42 -5.40 -15.69
CA ILE A 253 -7.12 -5.07 -16.95
C ILE A 253 -8.45 -5.81 -17.02
N VAL A 254 -8.41 -7.15 -16.86
CA VAL A 254 -9.61 -7.99 -16.90
C VAL A 254 -10.63 -7.52 -15.86
N TRP A 255 -10.19 -7.31 -14.62
CA TRP A 255 -11.07 -6.82 -13.56
C TRP A 255 -11.67 -5.45 -13.87
N SER A 256 -10.91 -4.54 -14.46
CA SER A 256 -11.41 -3.21 -14.84
C SER A 256 -12.53 -3.30 -15.85
N GLY A 257 -12.46 -4.24 -16.79
CA GLY A 257 -13.48 -4.46 -17.83
C GLY A 257 -14.74 -5.16 -17.34
N ILE A 258 -14.64 -6.06 -16.33
CA ILE A 258 -15.81 -6.82 -15.87
C ILE A 258 -16.44 -6.24 -14.60
N LYS A 259 -15.76 -5.33 -13.91
CA LYS A 259 -16.14 -4.84 -12.57
C LYS A 259 -17.54 -4.23 -12.51
N ALA A 260 -17.95 -3.48 -13.52
CA ALA A 260 -19.27 -2.83 -13.57
C ALA A 260 -20.39 -3.88 -13.67
N ASP A 261 -20.27 -4.81 -14.61
CA ASP A 261 -21.23 -5.88 -14.83
C ASP A 261 -21.31 -6.81 -13.60
N TYR A 262 -20.14 -7.20 -13.07
CA TYR A 262 -20.06 -8.02 -11.87
C TYR A 262 -20.75 -7.35 -10.66
N ARG A 263 -20.53 -6.05 -10.43
CA ARG A 263 -21.16 -5.33 -9.32
C ARG A 263 -22.67 -5.21 -9.45
N SER A 264 -23.15 -4.94 -10.66
CA SER A 264 -24.57 -4.92 -10.96
C SER A 264 -25.22 -6.28 -10.66
N TYR A 265 -24.61 -7.36 -11.13
CA TYR A 265 -25.05 -8.72 -10.84
C TYR A 265 -24.98 -9.07 -9.35
N ALA A 266 -23.84 -8.79 -8.69
CA ALA A 266 -23.59 -9.14 -7.31
C ALA A 266 -24.52 -8.41 -6.32
N SER A 267 -24.94 -7.18 -6.63
CA SER A 267 -25.91 -6.40 -5.86
C SER A 267 -27.39 -6.73 -6.20
N LYS A 268 -27.63 -7.61 -7.18
CA LYS A 268 -28.96 -7.89 -7.74
C LYS A 268 -29.68 -6.63 -8.23
N GLY A 269 -28.94 -5.72 -8.85
CA GLY A 269 -29.45 -4.46 -9.39
C GLY A 269 -29.79 -3.40 -8.32
N ALA A 270 -29.49 -3.62 -7.05
CA ALA A 270 -29.82 -2.67 -5.98
C ALA A 270 -28.87 -1.46 -5.94
N HIS A 271 -27.80 -1.44 -6.75
CA HIS A 271 -26.76 -0.39 -6.81
C HIS A 271 -26.13 -0.02 -5.46
N ASP A 272 -26.29 -0.87 -4.43
CA ASP A 272 -25.64 -0.74 -3.12
C ASP A 272 -24.29 -1.48 -3.11
N GLN A 273 -23.46 -1.22 -2.10
CA GLN A 273 -22.13 -1.83 -1.99
C GLN A 273 -22.17 -3.22 -1.32
N THR A 274 -23.33 -3.86 -1.30
CA THR A 274 -23.52 -5.17 -0.69
C THR A 274 -23.48 -6.27 -1.75
N VAL A 275 -22.79 -7.36 -1.44
CA VAL A 275 -22.78 -8.56 -2.26
C VAL A 275 -23.88 -9.51 -1.74
N ARG A 276 -24.89 -9.73 -2.56
CA ARG A 276 -26.12 -10.51 -2.22
C ARG A 276 -26.14 -11.91 -2.82
N ILE A 277 -25.03 -12.33 -3.45
CA ILE A 277 -24.90 -13.64 -4.11
C ILE A 277 -23.95 -14.55 -3.33
N GLY A 278 -24.14 -15.86 -3.48
CA GLY A 278 -23.33 -16.89 -2.84
C GLY A 278 -21.91 -16.97 -3.41
N THR A 279 -20.98 -17.62 -2.69
CA THR A 279 -19.59 -17.72 -3.11
C THR A 279 -19.41 -18.45 -4.44
N ILE A 280 -20.14 -19.55 -4.67
CA ILE A 280 -20.08 -20.31 -5.94
C ILE A 280 -20.59 -19.43 -7.09
N GLU A 281 -21.73 -18.76 -6.89
CA GLU A 281 -22.35 -17.87 -7.87
C GLU A 281 -21.41 -16.71 -8.28
N LYS A 282 -20.64 -16.15 -7.34
CA LYS A 282 -19.60 -15.15 -7.63
C LYS A 282 -18.57 -15.65 -8.64
N PHE A 283 -18.01 -16.85 -8.39
CA PHE A 283 -16.98 -17.39 -9.27
C PHE A 283 -17.55 -17.78 -10.64
N THR A 284 -18.76 -18.33 -10.70
CA THR A 284 -19.44 -18.65 -11.95
C THR A 284 -19.64 -17.39 -12.80
N GLU A 285 -20.11 -16.29 -12.18
CA GLU A 285 -20.33 -15.04 -12.90
C GLU A 285 -19.02 -14.40 -13.37
N ILE A 286 -17.98 -14.39 -12.52
CA ILE A 286 -16.65 -13.91 -12.94
C ILE A 286 -16.13 -14.74 -14.13
N GLN A 287 -16.26 -16.06 -14.08
CA GLN A 287 -15.83 -16.95 -15.18
C GLN A 287 -16.61 -16.67 -16.46
N ARG A 288 -17.92 -16.45 -16.39
CA ARG A 288 -18.76 -16.08 -17.53
C ARG A 288 -18.27 -14.78 -18.18
N LEU A 289 -18.09 -13.72 -17.36
CA LEU A 289 -17.63 -12.40 -17.82
C LEU A 289 -16.23 -12.44 -18.43
N ILE A 290 -15.33 -13.25 -17.88
CA ILE A 290 -13.98 -13.47 -18.47
C ILE A 290 -14.12 -14.19 -19.81
N GLY A 291 -15.03 -15.16 -19.95
CA GLY A 291 -15.27 -15.87 -21.20
C GLY A 291 -15.82 -14.99 -22.32
N GLU A 292 -16.42 -13.86 -21.98
CA GLU A 292 -16.94 -12.85 -22.94
C GLU A 292 -15.90 -11.77 -23.30
N MET A 293 -14.66 -11.89 -22.79
CA MET A 293 -13.59 -10.93 -23.06
C MET A 293 -12.98 -11.19 -24.44
N ASP A 294 -13.30 -10.36 -25.43
CA ASP A 294 -12.64 -10.32 -26.72
C ASP A 294 -11.48 -9.31 -26.76
N ALA A 295 -10.80 -9.23 -27.91
CA ALA A 295 -9.66 -8.32 -28.08
C ALA A 295 -10.05 -6.84 -27.99
N GLN A 296 -11.24 -6.47 -28.49
CA GLN A 296 -11.75 -5.09 -28.41
C GLN A 296 -12.05 -4.72 -26.96
N ARG A 297 -12.82 -5.56 -26.24
CA ARG A 297 -13.15 -5.36 -24.82
C ARG A 297 -11.90 -5.33 -23.96
N PHE A 298 -10.86 -6.13 -24.26
CA PHE A 298 -9.58 -6.08 -23.58
C PHE A 298 -8.86 -4.73 -23.78
N GLY A 299 -8.87 -4.18 -25.01
CA GLY A 299 -8.33 -2.85 -25.32
C GLY A 299 -9.06 -1.74 -24.54
N GLU A 300 -10.39 -1.74 -24.55
CA GLU A 300 -11.23 -0.81 -23.79
C GLU A 300 -10.96 -0.94 -22.27
N SER A 301 -10.83 -2.17 -21.77
CA SER A 301 -10.51 -2.45 -20.37
C SER A 301 -9.14 -1.90 -19.96
N THR A 302 -8.16 -1.92 -20.90
CA THR A 302 -6.84 -1.32 -20.68
C THR A 302 -6.93 0.19 -20.51
N ASN A 303 -7.70 0.87 -21.39
CA ASN A 303 -7.93 2.31 -21.26
C ASN A 303 -8.64 2.64 -19.92
N ILE A 304 -9.67 1.88 -19.56
CA ILE A 304 -10.36 2.05 -18.27
C ILE A 304 -9.40 1.85 -17.09
N MET A 305 -8.52 0.84 -17.15
CA MET A 305 -7.53 0.61 -16.08
C MET A 305 -6.55 1.77 -15.98
N VAL A 306 -6.01 2.25 -17.11
CA VAL A 306 -5.06 3.37 -17.13
C VAL A 306 -5.74 4.64 -16.62
N SER A 307 -6.95 4.98 -17.09
CA SER A 307 -7.70 6.16 -16.62
C SER A 307 -7.98 6.11 -15.11
N ARG A 308 -8.23 4.92 -14.55
CA ARG A 308 -8.43 4.76 -13.10
C ARG A 308 -7.15 4.84 -12.29
N LEU A 309 -6.02 4.44 -12.87
CA LEU A 309 -4.72 4.56 -12.19
C LEU A 309 -4.21 6.01 -12.23
N MET A 310 -4.55 6.78 -13.25
CA MET A 310 -4.20 8.21 -13.32
C MET A 310 -4.95 8.99 -12.25
N TYR A 311 -4.21 9.71 -11.41
CA TYR A 311 -4.85 10.47 -10.35
C TYR A 311 -4.36 11.93 -10.31
N PHE A 312 -4.79 12.70 -11.29
CA PHE A 312 -4.49 14.12 -11.41
C PHE A 312 -5.66 14.96 -11.94
N GLU A 313 -6.74 14.34 -12.48
CA GLU A 313 -7.86 15.05 -13.10
C GLU A 313 -8.53 16.01 -12.10
N PHE A 314 -8.98 15.51 -10.95
CA PHE A 314 -9.61 16.37 -9.94
C PHE A 314 -8.66 17.48 -9.47
N PHE A 315 -7.36 17.21 -9.37
CA PHE A 315 -6.40 18.22 -8.99
C PHE A 315 -6.25 19.29 -10.07
N GLY A 316 -6.29 18.91 -11.36
CA GLY A 316 -6.29 19.84 -12.49
C GLY A 316 -7.50 20.80 -12.46
N VAL A 317 -8.69 20.26 -12.21
CA VAL A 317 -9.92 21.06 -12.04
C VAL A 317 -9.85 21.98 -10.82
N ILE A 318 -9.31 21.50 -9.70
CA ILE A 318 -9.14 22.30 -8.47
C ILE A 318 -8.21 23.49 -8.72
N LEU A 319 -7.14 23.32 -9.50
CA LEU A 319 -6.21 24.41 -9.81
C LEU A 319 -6.86 25.58 -10.57
N ASP A 320 -7.93 25.33 -11.33
CA ASP A 320 -8.70 26.39 -11.97
C ASP A 320 -9.68 27.07 -11.03
N ARG A 321 -10.15 26.36 -10.01
CA ARG A 321 -11.22 26.85 -9.14
C ARG A 321 -10.73 27.45 -7.82
N VAL A 322 -9.58 27.00 -7.32
CA VAL A 322 -9.01 27.48 -6.06
C VAL A 322 -7.77 28.32 -6.38
N PRO A 323 -7.70 29.58 -5.94
CA PRO A 323 -8.61 30.28 -5.03
C PRO A 323 -9.73 31.08 -5.72
N VAL A 324 -9.91 31.00 -7.02
CA VAL A 324 -10.78 31.93 -7.81
C VAL A 324 -12.27 31.77 -7.46
N ALA A 325 -12.79 30.55 -7.53
CA ALA A 325 -14.20 30.26 -7.25
C ALA A 325 -14.41 29.75 -5.80
N GLN A 326 -13.40 29.14 -5.22
CA GLN A 326 -13.40 28.66 -3.83
C GLN A 326 -12.13 29.13 -3.14
N PRO A 327 -12.21 29.79 -1.97
CA PRO A 327 -11.01 30.23 -1.25
C PRO A 327 -10.21 29.03 -0.73
N PHE A 328 -8.93 29.27 -0.39
CA PHE A 328 -8.14 28.31 0.39
C PHE A 328 -8.81 28.06 1.74
N SER A 329 -8.80 26.80 2.22
CA SER A 329 -9.48 26.43 3.47
C SER A 329 -8.63 26.67 4.74
N GLY A 330 -7.38 27.12 4.59
CA GLY A 330 -6.57 27.55 5.74
C GLY A 330 -6.17 26.44 6.71
N GLY A 331 -6.08 25.19 6.23
CA GLY A 331 -5.68 24.04 7.04
C GLY A 331 -6.86 23.26 7.65
N GLU A 332 -8.08 23.55 7.25
CA GLU A 332 -9.29 22.90 7.79
C GLU A 332 -9.32 21.40 7.50
N ILE A 333 -8.98 20.98 6.26
CA ILE A 333 -9.05 19.57 5.82
C ILE A 333 -7.99 18.74 6.52
N TRP A 334 -6.73 19.16 6.44
CA TRP A 334 -5.61 18.45 7.07
C TRP A 334 -5.64 18.53 8.60
N GLY A 335 -6.13 19.65 9.14
CA GLY A 335 -6.37 19.83 10.58
C GLY A 335 -7.40 18.84 11.10
N ALA A 336 -8.54 18.71 10.41
CA ALA A 336 -9.57 17.74 10.76
C ALA A 336 -9.05 16.29 10.66
N ALA A 337 -8.25 15.95 9.64
CA ALA A 337 -7.62 14.65 9.50
C ALA A 337 -6.65 14.38 10.66
N THR A 338 -5.81 15.34 11.01
CA THR A 338 -4.82 15.22 12.10
C THR A 338 -5.47 15.06 13.47
N LEU A 339 -6.57 15.77 13.74
CA LEU A 339 -7.30 15.69 14.99
C LEU A 339 -8.21 14.46 15.10
N SER A 340 -8.55 13.84 13.96
CA SER A 340 -9.50 12.73 13.91
C SER A 340 -9.16 11.55 14.83
N PRO A 341 -7.90 11.08 14.97
CA PRO A 341 -7.54 10.00 15.88
C PRO A 341 -7.78 10.33 17.37
N PHE A 342 -7.68 11.62 17.73
CA PHE A 342 -7.81 12.11 19.12
C PHE A 342 -9.26 12.43 19.51
N THR A 343 -10.17 12.38 18.54
CA THR A 343 -11.61 12.61 18.75
C THR A 343 -12.41 11.35 18.35
N PRO A 344 -12.22 10.21 19.03
CA PRO A 344 -12.94 8.99 18.71
C PRO A 344 -14.45 9.16 18.94
N ARG A 345 -15.28 8.59 18.06
CA ARG A 345 -16.75 8.68 18.13
C ARG A 345 -17.33 8.12 19.43
N LEU A 346 -16.60 7.26 20.12
CA LEU A 346 -17.00 6.76 21.44
C LEU A 346 -17.10 7.88 22.47
N LEU A 347 -16.17 8.86 22.42
CA LEU A 347 -16.14 10.01 23.33
C LEU A 347 -16.83 11.25 22.72
N PHE A 348 -16.91 11.30 21.38
CA PHE A 348 -17.49 12.42 20.62
C PHE A 348 -18.56 11.89 19.64
N PRO A 349 -19.73 11.45 20.12
CA PRO A 349 -20.76 10.81 19.29
C PRO A 349 -21.31 11.72 18.19
N ASN A 350 -21.33 13.04 18.45
CA ASN A 350 -21.82 14.07 17.52
C ASN A 350 -20.75 14.59 16.56
N LYS A 351 -19.56 13.95 16.50
CA LYS A 351 -18.51 14.31 15.54
C LYS A 351 -19.07 14.27 14.10
N PRO A 352 -18.93 15.35 13.31
CA PRO A 352 -19.42 15.40 11.94
C PRO A 352 -18.80 14.26 11.11
N VAL A 353 -19.60 13.73 10.19
CA VAL A 353 -19.10 12.79 9.18
C VAL A 353 -18.50 13.63 8.06
N ILE A 354 -17.19 13.50 7.87
CA ILE A 354 -16.54 14.09 6.70
C ILE A 354 -16.83 13.14 5.54
N ASP A 355 -17.46 13.69 4.51
CA ASP A 355 -17.81 12.97 3.29
C ASP A 355 -16.87 13.44 2.17
N ASP A 356 -15.96 12.57 1.75
CA ASP A 356 -14.98 12.88 0.71
C ASP A 356 -15.68 13.30 -0.60
N THR A 357 -16.81 12.66 -0.93
CA THR A 357 -17.56 12.97 -2.16
C THR A 357 -18.09 14.40 -2.14
N LYS A 358 -18.69 14.82 -1.02
CA LYS A 358 -19.15 16.21 -0.85
C LYS A 358 -18.02 17.22 -0.91
N LEU A 359 -16.86 16.84 -0.36
CA LEU A 359 -15.69 17.70 -0.38
C LEU A 359 -15.13 17.81 -1.82
N THR A 360 -15.13 16.73 -2.55
CA THR A 360 -14.75 16.70 -3.98
C THR A 360 -15.71 17.55 -4.81
N ASP A 361 -17.02 17.37 -4.66
CA ASP A 361 -18.05 18.17 -5.34
C ASP A 361 -17.87 19.69 -5.05
N LYS A 362 -17.60 20.03 -3.80
CA LYS A 362 -17.41 21.44 -3.38
C LYS A 362 -16.24 22.09 -4.13
N TYR A 363 -15.09 21.45 -4.18
CA TYR A 363 -13.87 22.07 -4.72
C TYR A 363 -13.69 21.87 -6.21
N THR A 364 -14.21 20.78 -6.79
CA THR A 364 -14.19 20.56 -8.25
C THR A 364 -15.38 21.19 -8.96
N GLY A 365 -16.52 21.35 -8.29
CA GLY A 365 -17.79 21.72 -8.90
C GLY A 365 -18.40 20.63 -9.78
N ILE A 366 -17.83 19.40 -9.74
CA ILE A 366 -18.30 18.24 -10.49
C ILE A 366 -19.16 17.40 -9.53
N HIS A 367 -20.34 17.01 -9.96
CA HIS A 367 -21.17 16.08 -9.21
C HIS A 367 -20.73 14.65 -9.51
N VAL A 368 -19.77 14.13 -8.70
CA VAL A 368 -19.07 12.86 -8.98
C VAL A 368 -19.87 11.61 -8.65
N ALA A 369 -20.86 11.68 -7.75
CA ALA A 369 -21.74 10.57 -7.41
C ALA A 369 -22.99 11.02 -6.66
N ALA A 370 -24.06 10.23 -6.71
CA ALA A 370 -25.25 10.47 -5.89
C ALA A 370 -24.92 10.25 -4.41
N TRP A 371 -25.22 11.22 -3.57
CA TRP A 371 -24.99 11.17 -2.14
C TRP A 371 -25.86 10.09 -1.48
N GLY A 372 -25.28 9.37 -0.53
CA GLY A 372 -26.00 8.34 0.24
C GLY A 372 -25.82 6.91 -0.26
N PHE A 373 -25.22 6.68 -1.45
CA PHE A 373 -24.95 5.32 -1.96
C PHE A 373 -23.64 4.68 -1.45
N GLY A 374 -23.00 5.28 -0.42
CA GLY A 374 -21.78 4.75 0.17
C GLY A 374 -20.54 4.90 -0.73
N VAL A 375 -20.63 5.61 -1.85
CA VAL A 375 -19.49 5.93 -2.71
C VAL A 375 -18.67 7.01 -2.04
N SER A 376 -17.35 6.82 -1.93
CA SER A 376 -16.41 7.79 -1.37
C SER A 376 -15.34 8.09 -2.41
N ILE A 377 -15.56 9.17 -3.16
CA ILE A 377 -14.61 9.69 -4.16
C ILE A 377 -13.85 10.85 -3.52
N SER A 378 -12.54 10.75 -3.54
CA SER A 378 -11.63 11.70 -2.89
C SER A 378 -10.79 12.39 -3.95
N MET A 379 -10.38 13.62 -3.71
CA MET A 379 -9.47 14.38 -4.62
C MET A 379 -7.98 14.13 -4.34
N GLY A 380 -7.68 13.28 -3.35
CA GLY A 380 -6.31 12.94 -2.98
C GLY A 380 -5.68 13.94 -2.01
N TYR A 381 -4.84 13.41 -1.10
CA TYR A 381 -4.24 14.20 -0.02
C TYR A 381 -3.32 15.33 -0.52
N ILE A 382 -2.74 15.22 -1.72
CA ILE A 382 -1.89 16.27 -2.32
C ILE A 382 -2.76 17.45 -2.77
N ALA A 383 -3.88 17.19 -3.45
CA ALA A 383 -4.82 18.23 -3.83
C ALA A 383 -5.45 18.91 -2.60
N GLU A 384 -5.77 18.13 -1.56
CA GLU A 384 -6.24 18.66 -0.27
C GLU A 384 -5.20 19.55 0.40
N ALA A 385 -3.90 19.20 0.33
CA ALA A 385 -2.82 20.06 0.83
C ALA A 385 -2.75 21.40 0.07
N TYR A 386 -2.98 21.36 -1.26
CA TYR A 386 -3.06 22.59 -2.05
C TYR A 386 -4.26 23.45 -1.66
N ILE A 387 -5.42 22.83 -1.47
CA ILE A 387 -6.65 23.55 -1.04
C ILE A 387 -6.44 24.22 0.33
N ASP A 388 -5.79 23.54 1.25
CA ASP A 388 -5.55 24.07 2.60
C ASP A 388 -4.50 25.18 2.63
N PHE A 389 -3.38 24.96 1.95
CA PHE A 389 -2.16 25.73 2.20
C PHE A 389 -1.66 26.50 0.98
N GLY A 390 -2.28 26.32 -0.21
CA GLY A 390 -1.83 26.93 -1.45
C GLY A 390 -0.55 26.33 -2.01
N PRO A 391 -0.06 26.86 -3.16
CA PRO A 391 0.99 26.23 -3.97
C PRO A 391 2.36 26.13 -3.30
N ALA A 392 2.67 26.99 -2.35
CA ALA A 392 3.96 26.98 -1.67
C ALA A 392 3.94 26.13 -0.39
N LEU A 393 2.94 26.35 0.48
CA LEU A 393 2.91 25.72 1.79
C LEU A 393 2.38 24.26 1.74
N MET A 394 1.74 23.82 0.64
CA MET A 394 1.37 22.42 0.47
C MET A 394 2.58 21.49 0.63
N PHE A 395 3.76 21.92 0.19
CA PHE A 395 4.98 21.11 0.30
C PHE A 395 5.45 20.96 1.75
N ALA A 396 5.17 21.93 2.63
CA ALA A 396 5.46 21.80 4.06
C ALA A 396 4.59 20.72 4.72
N ALA A 397 3.30 20.66 4.38
CA ALA A 397 2.40 19.61 4.84
C ALA A 397 2.85 18.22 4.35
N ILE A 398 3.20 18.09 3.06
CA ILE A 398 3.74 16.85 2.49
C ILE A 398 5.08 16.45 3.15
N ALA A 399 5.95 17.44 3.42
CA ALA A 399 7.21 17.19 4.14
C ALA A 399 6.96 16.67 5.56
N ALA A 400 6.01 17.24 6.30
CA ALA A 400 5.63 16.77 7.63
C ALA A 400 5.13 15.32 7.61
N LEU A 401 4.28 14.96 6.61
CA LEU A 401 3.84 13.58 6.39
C LEU A 401 5.04 12.65 6.13
N GLY A 402 5.96 13.05 5.25
CA GLY A 402 7.16 12.28 4.93
C GLY A 402 8.09 12.09 6.14
N LEU A 403 8.28 13.13 6.95
CA LEU A 403 9.04 13.04 8.21
C LEU A 403 8.39 12.06 9.19
N TYR A 404 7.07 12.09 9.31
CA TYR A 404 6.33 11.16 10.14
C TYR A 404 6.50 9.71 9.66
N MET A 405 6.30 9.44 8.37
CA MET A 405 6.44 8.10 7.77
C MET A 405 7.87 7.55 7.95
N GLY A 406 8.88 8.39 7.67
CA GLY A 406 10.29 8.02 7.84
C GLY A 406 10.64 7.75 9.30
N GLY A 407 10.12 8.56 10.23
CA GLY A 407 10.29 8.39 11.67
C GLY A 407 9.66 7.10 12.20
N LEU A 408 8.42 6.82 11.78
CA LEU A 408 7.70 5.58 12.12
C LEU A 408 8.45 4.33 11.60
N TYR A 409 8.92 4.37 10.36
CA TYR A 409 9.74 3.31 9.77
C TYR A 409 11.02 3.08 10.56
N ARG A 410 11.77 4.16 10.86
CA ARG A 410 13.00 4.11 11.66
C ARG A 410 12.75 3.52 13.05
N TRP A 411 11.67 3.93 13.72
CA TRP A 411 11.31 3.41 15.03
C TRP A 411 11.01 1.92 14.99
N LEU A 412 10.24 1.44 14.00
CA LEU A 412 9.90 0.02 13.84
C LEU A 412 11.12 -0.85 13.55
N LEU A 413 12.03 -0.42 12.68
CA LEU A 413 13.24 -1.16 12.32
C LEU A 413 14.41 -0.93 13.30
N GLY A 414 14.33 0.08 14.14
CA GLY A 414 15.29 0.35 15.21
C GLY A 414 15.13 -0.55 16.43
N GLN A 415 14.13 -1.44 16.47
CA GLN A 415 13.88 -2.35 17.56
C GLN A 415 15.00 -3.39 17.70
N LYS A 416 15.15 -3.99 18.91
CA LYS A 416 16.19 -5.00 19.21
C LYS A 416 15.55 -6.36 19.50
N GLY A 417 16.34 -7.44 19.32
CA GLY A 417 15.91 -8.81 19.66
C GLY A 417 14.63 -9.24 18.91
N SER A 418 13.71 -9.86 19.61
CA SER A 418 12.41 -10.32 19.08
C SER A 418 11.54 -9.19 18.53
N LYS A 419 11.66 -7.98 19.09
CA LYS A 419 10.90 -6.81 18.63
C LYS A 419 11.29 -6.38 17.23
N LEU A 420 12.52 -6.63 16.76
CA LEU A 420 12.94 -6.28 15.42
C LEU A 420 12.15 -7.04 14.34
N ALA A 421 11.96 -8.35 14.50
CA ALA A 421 11.18 -9.14 13.53
C ALA A 421 9.70 -8.72 13.52
N LEU A 422 9.13 -8.43 14.71
CA LEU A 422 7.78 -7.89 14.82
C LEU A 422 7.69 -6.48 14.22
N GLY A 423 8.64 -5.59 14.50
CA GLY A 423 8.67 -4.24 13.94
C GLY A 423 8.77 -4.26 12.41
N ALA A 424 9.60 -5.14 11.83
CA ALA A 424 9.69 -5.33 10.39
C ALA A 424 8.40 -5.87 9.77
N ALA A 425 7.66 -6.73 10.48
CA ALA A 425 6.38 -7.24 10.04
C ALA A 425 5.25 -6.19 10.16
N LEU A 426 5.34 -5.31 11.14
CA LEU A 426 4.38 -4.24 11.37
C LEU A 426 4.61 -3.03 10.44
N ALA A 427 5.83 -2.79 9.96
CA ALA A 427 6.15 -1.65 9.12
C ALA A 427 5.29 -1.57 7.84
N PRO A 428 5.09 -2.65 7.04
CA PRO A 428 4.19 -2.60 5.91
C PRO A 428 2.73 -2.33 6.32
N VAL A 429 2.24 -2.94 7.41
CA VAL A 429 0.87 -2.69 7.88
C VAL A 429 0.65 -1.24 8.31
N ALA A 430 1.63 -0.68 9.02
CA ALA A 430 1.56 0.68 9.54
C ALA A 430 1.62 1.76 8.45
N LEU A 431 2.39 1.51 7.36
CA LEU A 431 2.67 2.51 6.34
C LEU A 431 1.80 2.36 5.08
N MET A 432 1.22 1.16 4.84
CA MET A 432 0.39 0.89 3.67
C MET A 432 -0.77 1.88 3.47
N PRO A 433 -1.43 2.45 4.50
CA PRO A 433 -2.49 3.44 4.28
C PRO A 433 -2.09 4.63 3.39
N ALA A 434 -0.79 4.92 3.29
CA ALA A 434 -0.27 6.02 2.48
C ALA A 434 0.12 5.62 1.03
N HIS A 435 -0.23 4.43 0.53
CA HIS A 435 0.26 3.97 -0.78
C HIS A 435 -0.49 4.56 -1.98
N LEU A 436 -1.70 5.11 -1.77
CA LEU A 436 -2.54 5.65 -2.83
C LEU A 436 -2.54 7.18 -2.83
N LEU A 437 -2.28 7.80 -3.99
CA LEU A 437 -2.45 9.25 -4.19
C LEU A 437 -3.91 9.68 -4.05
N GLU A 438 -4.83 8.84 -4.50
CA GLU A 438 -6.28 9.09 -4.47
C GLU A 438 -6.88 9.14 -3.06
N SER A 439 -6.13 8.68 -2.05
CA SER A 439 -6.61 8.69 -0.67
C SER A 439 -6.65 10.12 -0.13
N SER A 440 -7.76 10.49 0.52
CA SER A 440 -7.86 11.74 1.27
C SER A 440 -6.91 11.76 2.47
N SER A 441 -6.54 12.94 2.95
CA SER A 441 -5.77 13.09 4.20
C SER A 441 -6.44 12.36 5.36
N LEU A 442 -7.78 12.33 5.41
CA LEU A 442 -8.55 11.60 6.41
C LEU A 442 -8.39 10.06 6.30
N LYS A 443 -8.09 9.53 5.11
CA LYS A 443 -7.80 8.10 4.91
C LYS A 443 -6.33 7.75 5.12
N VAL A 444 -5.43 8.73 5.10
CA VAL A 444 -3.98 8.55 5.25
C VAL A 444 -3.51 8.85 6.66
N ILE A 445 -3.79 10.04 7.18
CA ILE A 445 -3.21 10.52 8.45
C ILE A 445 -3.72 9.75 9.67
N PRO A 446 -5.05 9.58 9.89
CA PRO A 446 -5.54 8.87 11.06
C PRO A 446 -5.06 7.43 11.18
N PRO A 447 -5.08 6.59 10.10
CA PRO A 447 -4.52 5.24 10.16
C PRO A 447 -3.03 5.22 10.49
N LEU A 448 -2.23 6.15 9.96
CA LEU A 448 -0.81 6.26 10.28
C LEU A 448 -0.58 6.57 11.77
N VAL A 449 -1.35 7.51 12.35
CA VAL A 449 -1.26 7.85 13.78
C VAL A 449 -1.72 6.69 14.65
N LEU A 450 -2.83 6.05 14.32
CA LEU A 450 -3.32 4.86 15.04
C LEU A 450 -2.35 3.68 14.94
N SER A 451 -1.65 3.56 13.79
CA SER A 451 -0.61 2.54 13.61
C SER A 451 0.54 2.68 14.59
N LEU A 452 0.95 3.91 14.92
CA LEU A 452 1.99 4.12 15.95
C LEU A 452 1.54 3.55 17.31
N ILE A 453 0.31 3.84 17.72
CA ILE A 453 -0.27 3.38 19.00
C ILE A 453 -0.42 1.84 18.98
N GLY A 454 -1.00 1.29 17.92
CA GLY A 454 -1.22 -0.15 17.77
C GLY A 454 0.10 -0.93 17.72
N CYS A 455 1.08 -0.46 16.96
CA CYS A 455 2.39 -1.07 16.88
C CYS A 455 3.13 -1.00 18.23
N TRP A 456 3.05 0.13 18.95
CA TRP A 456 3.63 0.25 20.29
C TRP A 456 3.02 -0.77 21.27
N PHE A 457 1.70 -0.91 21.26
CA PHE A 457 1.00 -1.87 22.10
C PHE A 457 1.42 -3.31 21.77
N ILE A 458 1.41 -3.69 20.49
CA ILE A 458 1.79 -5.04 20.03
C ILE A 458 3.25 -5.34 20.39
N LEU A 459 4.18 -4.41 20.13
CA LEU A 459 5.58 -4.56 20.48
C LEU A 459 5.79 -4.68 22.00
N SER A 460 4.97 -4.03 22.80
CA SER A 460 5.07 -4.07 24.26
C SER A 460 4.53 -5.38 24.85
N VAL A 461 3.42 -5.90 24.32
CA VAL A 461 2.74 -7.10 24.83
C VAL A 461 3.34 -8.38 24.26
N LEU A 462 3.34 -8.51 22.90
CA LEU A 462 3.76 -9.76 22.26
C LEU A 462 5.25 -10.03 22.42
N SER A 463 6.09 -9.00 22.47
CA SER A 463 7.53 -9.23 22.67
C SER A 463 7.85 -9.90 24.00
N LYS A 464 7.13 -9.56 25.07
CA LYS A 464 7.29 -10.19 26.39
C LYS A 464 6.88 -11.67 26.35
N GLN A 465 5.81 -11.99 25.64
CA GLN A 465 5.34 -13.38 25.48
C GLN A 465 6.33 -14.21 24.66
N LEU A 466 6.83 -13.66 23.55
CA LEU A 466 7.82 -14.32 22.71
C LEU A 466 9.15 -14.53 23.45
N ALA A 467 9.60 -13.56 24.23
CA ALA A 467 10.79 -13.71 25.07
C ALA A 467 10.63 -14.86 26.08
N ARG A 468 9.50 -14.95 26.78
CA ARG A 468 9.18 -16.05 27.71
C ARG A 468 9.16 -17.41 27.01
N LEU A 469 8.65 -17.49 25.79
CA LEU A 469 8.65 -18.73 25.01
C LEU A 469 10.07 -19.15 24.60
N GLN A 470 10.95 -18.19 24.27
CA GLN A 470 12.37 -18.46 24.00
C GLN A 470 13.11 -18.98 25.24
N GLU A 471 12.94 -18.35 26.38
CA GLU A 471 13.54 -18.80 27.66
C GLU A 471 13.09 -20.21 28.01
N ARG A 472 11.81 -20.54 27.85
CA ARG A 472 11.29 -21.90 28.09
C ARG A 472 11.93 -22.96 27.18
N ARG A 473 12.22 -22.62 25.91
CA ARG A 473 12.88 -23.51 24.95
C ARG A 473 14.38 -23.71 25.22
N GLN A 474 15.04 -22.68 25.73
CA GLN A 474 16.48 -22.72 26.05
C GLN A 474 16.77 -23.42 27.40
N ARG A 475 15.76 -23.61 28.24
CA ARG A 475 15.95 -24.42 29.46
C ARG A 475 16.26 -25.85 29.05
N PRO A 476 17.43 -26.40 29.47
CA PRO A 476 17.78 -27.78 29.17
C PRO A 476 16.69 -28.70 29.71
N ARG A 477 16.18 -29.59 28.83
CA ARG A 477 15.27 -30.65 29.28
C ARG A 477 15.96 -31.41 30.40
N PRO A 478 15.35 -31.58 31.60
CA PRO A 478 15.94 -32.34 32.67
C PRO A 478 16.33 -33.73 32.15
N SER A 479 17.59 -34.08 32.29
CA SER A 479 18.12 -35.35 31.79
C SER A 479 17.26 -36.49 32.37
N ARG A 480 16.98 -37.49 31.53
CA ARG A 480 16.18 -38.69 31.90
C ARG A 480 16.64 -39.32 33.21
N ARG A 481 17.94 -39.17 33.58
CA ARG A 481 18.53 -39.63 34.87
C ARG A 481 17.96 -38.92 36.10
N LYS A 482 17.58 -37.63 36.04
CA LYS A 482 16.98 -36.95 37.19
C LYS A 482 15.48 -37.27 37.38
N ARG A 483 14.81 -37.84 36.40
CA ARG A 483 13.43 -38.31 36.58
C ARG A 483 13.35 -39.66 37.29
N ILE A 484 14.39 -40.51 37.16
CA ILE A 484 14.42 -41.83 37.82
C ILE A 484 14.79 -41.68 39.30
N ALA A 485 15.57 -40.68 39.68
CA ALA A 485 15.95 -40.41 41.08
C ALA A 485 14.86 -39.70 41.91
N ALA A 486 13.73 -39.33 41.33
CA ALA A 486 12.59 -38.68 42.02
C ALA A 486 11.43 -39.66 42.31
N PHE A 487 11.57 -40.92 41.91
CA PHE A 487 10.58 -41.99 42.14
C PHE A 487 11.19 -43.27 42.76
N GLY A 488 12.43 -43.16 43.31
CA GLY A 488 13.06 -44.20 44.06
C GLY A 488 13.13 -43.85 45.55
#